data_3fc207c73c4cdc404d1cf7110e48f518
#
_entry.id   3fc207c73c4cdc404d1cf7110e48f518
#
_cell.length_a   1.000
_cell.length_b   1.000
_cell.length_c   1.000
_cell.angle_alpha   90.00
_cell.angle_beta   90.00
_cell.angle_gamma   90.00
#
_symmetry.space_group_name_H-M   'P 1'
#
loop_
_entity.id
_entity.type
_entity.pdbx_description
1 polymer ?
#
loop_
_entity_poly.entity_id
_entity_poly.type
_entity_poly.pdbx_seq_one_letter_code
_entity_poly.pdbx_strand_id
1 'polypeptide(L)'
;MRKIRVLDNVYDLITINMEDRFKDNVAFRFYDTANDAVTTILYKDYVQDIRKAVNYFQSTIPEIKGKKICLLTKNSYEYAVNTFGVVAAGAVLVLLNQRKSWDELSYELGLVEPDAILTDGDDYGFNDQLKAAYGDILRPMDGFRSYEPAQLTRCIDHEALMVLMFTSGT
;
A
#
# COMPACT_ATOMS: atom_id res chain seq x y z
N MET A 1 -16.82 -0.66 32.04
CA MET A 1 -16.28 0.41 31.21
C MET A 1 -15.15 -0.21 30.35
N ARG A 2 -15.29 -0.32 29.02
CA ARG A 2 -14.22 -0.85 28.16
C ARG A 2 -13.07 0.18 28.17
N LYS A 3 -11.86 -0.21 28.59
CA LYS A 3 -10.68 0.63 28.47
C LYS A 3 -10.42 0.87 26.97
N ILE A 4 -10.41 2.12 26.56
CA ILE A 4 -9.95 2.53 25.23
C ILE A 4 -8.45 2.22 25.20
N ARG A 5 -8.02 1.36 24.29
CA ARG A 5 -6.61 1.07 24.09
C ARG A 5 -6.06 2.08 23.08
N VAL A 6 -5.11 2.85 23.49
CA VAL A 6 -4.36 3.75 22.60
C VAL A 6 -3.41 2.89 21.78
N LEU A 7 -3.42 3.08 20.46
CA LEU A 7 -2.48 2.47 19.54
C LEU A 7 -1.44 3.53 19.18
N ASP A 8 -0.17 3.22 19.37
CA ASP A 8 0.90 4.20 19.17
C ASP A 8 1.36 4.28 17.70
N ASN A 9 1.13 3.21 16.93
CA ASN A 9 1.61 3.12 15.54
C ASN A 9 0.88 2.04 14.73
N VAL A 10 1.23 1.94 13.44
CA VAL A 10 0.67 0.93 12.51
C VAL A 10 0.99 -0.50 12.94
N TYR A 11 2.17 -0.75 13.52
CA TYR A 11 2.51 -2.07 14.05
C TYR A 11 1.50 -2.53 15.12
N ASP A 12 1.17 -1.66 16.08
CA ASP A 12 0.19 -1.97 17.12
C ASP A 12 -1.22 -2.18 16.52
N LEU A 13 -1.60 -1.41 15.50
CA LEU A 13 -2.86 -1.60 14.80
C LEU A 13 -2.94 -2.98 14.14
N ILE A 14 -1.88 -3.40 13.45
CA ILE A 14 -1.84 -4.69 12.77
C ILE A 14 -1.81 -5.83 13.80
N THR A 15 -0.86 -5.82 14.72
CA THR A 15 -0.59 -6.96 15.61
C THR A 15 -1.63 -7.10 16.71
N ILE A 16 -2.08 -6.01 17.32
CA ILE A 16 -3.00 -6.03 18.45
C ILE A 16 -4.46 -6.13 17.99
N ASN A 17 -4.84 -5.36 16.97
CA ASN A 17 -6.23 -5.32 16.55
C ASN A 17 -6.52 -6.34 15.46
N MET A 18 -5.76 -6.33 14.36
CA MET A 18 -6.10 -7.17 13.20
C MET A 18 -5.72 -8.62 13.44
N GLU A 19 -4.51 -8.89 13.94
CA GLU A 19 -3.95 -10.24 14.08
C GLU A 19 -4.42 -10.96 15.36
N ASP A 20 -4.60 -10.24 16.47
CA ASP A 20 -5.00 -10.83 17.76
C ASP A 20 -6.51 -10.69 17.99
N ARG A 21 -6.99 -9.45 18.11
CA ARG A 21 -8.34 -9.16 18.59
C ARG A 21 -9.45 -9.50 17.58
N PHE A 22 -9.23 -9.21 16.30
CA PHE A 22 -10.24 -9.29 15.24
C PHE A 22 -9.91 -10.31 14.15
N LYS A 23 -8.92 -11.17 14.37
CA LYS A 23 -8.37 -12.11 13.37
C LYS A 23 -9.42 -12.91 12.59
N ASP A 24 -10.48 -13.34 13.25
CA ASP A 24 -11.53 -14.15 12.64
C ASP A 24 -12.73 -13.33 12.14
N ASN A 25 -12.67 -12.00 12.27
CA ASN A 25 -13.68 -11.11 11.70
C ASN A 25 -13.38 -10.87 10.21
N VAL A 26 -14.44 -10.54 9.48
CA VAL A 26 -14.34 -10.16 8.08
C VAL A 26 -13.66 -8.79 7.96
N ALA A 27 -12.55 -8.75 7.22
CA ALA A 27 -11.87 -7.51 6.84
C ALA A 27 -12.47 -6.93 5.55
N PHE A 28 -12.67 -7.77 4.53
CA PHE A 28 -13.20 -7.35 3.23
C PHE A 28 -14.21 -8.35 2.68
N ARG A 29 -15.15 -7.82 1.89
CA ARG A 29 -16.00 -8.60 0.99
C ARG A 29 -15.95 -7.96 -0.38
N PHE A 30 -15.61 -8.75 -1.39
CA PHE A 30 -15.62 -8.33 -2.80
C PHE A 30 -16.70 -9.09 -3.52
N TYR A 31 -17.49 -8.37 -4.30
CA TYR A 31 -18.45 -8.96 -5.19
C TYR A 31 -17.88 -9.00 -6.60
N ASP A 32 -17.66 -10.20 -7.11
CA ASP A 32 -17.26 -10.43 -8.49
C ASP A 32 -18.53 -10.53 -9.35
N THR A 33 -18.81 -9.45 -10.08
CA THR A 33 -20.00 -9.36 -10.95
C THR A 33 -19.94 -10.30 -12.15
N ALA A 34 -18.74 -10.70 -12.58
CA ALA A 34 -18.58 -11.59 -13.73
C ALA A 34 -18.93 -13.04 -13.38
N ASN A 35 -18.65 -13.46 -12.16
CA ASN A 35 -18.87 -14.84 -11.68
C ASN A 35 -20.01 -14.95 -10.68
N ASP A 36 -20.74 -13.88 -10.38
CA ASP A 36 -21.80 -13.81 -9.36
C ASP A 36 -21.34 -14.41 -8.00
N ALA A 37 -20.13 -14.07 -7.59
CA ALA A 37 -19.48 -14.64 -6.43
C ALA A 37 -19.06 -13.57 -5.41
N VAL A 38 -19.12 -13.91 -4.12
CA VAL A 38 -18.61 -13.09 -3.02
C VAL A 38 -17.34 -13.72 -2.47
N THR A 39 -16.24 -13.03 -2.58
CA THR A 39 -14.99 -13.39 -1.88
C THR A 39 -14.95 -12.68 -0.54
N THR A 40 -14.73 -13.45 0.53
CA THR A 40 -14.60 -12.94 1.90
C THR A 40 -13.16 -13.13 2.38
N ILE A 41 -12.54 -12.08 2.90
CA ILE A 41 -11.20 -12.10 3.47
C ILE A 41 -11.29 -11.76 4.95
N LEU A 42 -10.70 -12.60 5.79
CA LEU A 42 -10.63 -12.36 7.23
C LEU A 42 -9.40 -11.50 7.57
N TYR A 43 -9.43 -10.85 8.74
CA TYR A 43 -8.27 -10.06 9.18
C TYR A 43 -6.98 -10.88 9.28
N LYS A 44 -7.04 -12.13 9.71
CA LYS A 44 -5.86 -13.00 9.77
C LYS A 44 -5.20 -13.18 8.38
N ASP A 45 -5.99 -13.38 7.33
CA ASP A 45 -5.51 -13.56 5.97
C ASP A 45 -4.96 -12.24 5.42
N TYR A 46 -5.67 -11.14 5.68
CA TYR A 46 -5.23 -9.79 5.32
C TYR A 46 -3.88 -9.43 5.95
N VAL A 47 -3.67 -9.76 7.23
CA VAL A 47 -2.39 -9.52 7.91
C VAL A 47 -1.26 -10.36 7.31
N GLN A 48 -1.52 -11.61 6.91
CA GLN A 48 -0.51 -12.40 6.21
C GLN A 48 -0.09 -11.74 4.88
N ASP A 49 -1.04 -11.21 4.13
CA ASP A 49 -0.74 -10.52 2.88
C ASP A 49 -0.03 -9.17 3.12
N ILE A 50 -0.36 -8.42 4.18
CA ILE A 50 0.43 -7.24 4.60
C ILE A 50 1.88 -7.65 4.90
N ARG A 51 2.10 -8.75 5.62
CA ARG A 51 3.44 -9.26 5.95
C ARG A 51 4.22 -9.68 4.69
N LYS A 52 3.56 -10.28 3.69
CA LYS A 52 4.17 -10.56 2.38
C LYS A 52 4.56 -9.27 1.66
N ALA A 53 3.70 -8.24 1.69
CA ALA A 53 4.01 -6.94 1.10
C ALA A 53 5.21 -6.28 1.80
N VAL A 54 5.33 -6.38 3.11
CA VAL A 54 6.52 -5.91 3.84
C VAL A 54 7.77 -6.62 3.35
N ASN A 55 7.75 -7.96 3.23
CA ASN A 55 8.88 -8.73 2.70
C ASN A 55 9.23 -8.33 1.25
N TYR A 56 8.21 -8.19 0.41
CA TYR A 56 8.37 -7.73 -0.96
C TYR A 56 9.12 -6.39 -1.03
N PHE A 57 8.68 -5.38 -0.29
CA PHE A 57 9.35 -4.06 -0.29
C PHE A 57 10.75 -4.12 0.28
N GLN A 58 10.97 -4.81 1.40
CA GLN A 58 12.29 -4.95 2.01
C GLN A 58 13.29 -5.71 1.13
N SER A 59 12.81 -6.66 0.32
CA SER A 59 13.64 -7.46 -0.58
C SER A 59 13.95 -6.79 -1.92
N THR A 60 13.07 -5.89 -2.39
CA THR A 60 13.17 -5.31 -3.73
C THR A 60 13.58 -3.85 -3.76
N ILE A 61 13.50 -3.15 -2.62
CA ILE A 61 13.86 -1.74 -2.51
C ILE A 61 14.95 -1.60 -1.44
N PRO A 62 16.20 -1.32 -1.84
CA PRO A 62 17.30 -1.12 -0.89
C PRO A 62 17.01 0.02 0.09
N GLU A 63 17.41 -0.17 1.34
CA GLU A 63 17.27 0.85 2.39
C GLU A 63 15.85 1.45 2.45
N ILE A 64 14.83 0.59 2.49
CA ILE A 64 13.41 0.93 2.35
C ILE A 64 12.93 2.04 3.29
N LYS A 65 13.57 2.24 4.46
CA LYS A 65 13.15 3.24 5.44
C LYS A 65 13.18 4.65 4.85
N GLY A 66 12.03 5.32 4.88
CA GLY A 66 11.87 6.68 4.33
C GLY A 66 11.77 6.77 2.81
N LYS A 67 11.88 5.65 2.09
CA LYS A 67 11.67 5.60 0.64
C LYS A 67 10.22 5.93 0.28
N LYS A 68 10.00 6.66 -0.80
CA LYS A 68 8.69 7.12 -1.24
C LYS A 68 8.08 6.15 -2.24
N ILE A 69 7.03 5.46 -1.82
CA ILE A 69 6.35 4.44 -2.62
C ILE A 69 4.98 4.96 -3.05
N CYS A 70 4.83 5.19 -4.34
CA CYS A 70 3.58 5.68 -4.92
C CYS A 70 2.61 4.53 -5.20
N LEU A 71 1.33 4.72 -4.85
CA LEU A 71 0.23 3.88 -5.35
C LEU A 71 -0.54 4.66 -6.41
N LEU A 72 -0.48 4.16 -7.65
CA LEU A 72 -1.15 4.71 -8.82
C LEU A 72 -2.07 3.64 -9.42
N THR A 73 -3.25 3.50 -8.85
CA THR A 73 -4.18 2.39 -9.15
C THR A 73 -5.59 2.70 -8.65
N LYS A 74 -6.55 1.91 -9.09
CA LYS A 74 -7.91 1.88 -8.54
C LYS A 74 -7.94 1.26 -7.15
N ASN A 75 -9.01 1.52 -6.41
CA ASN A 75 -9.26 0.83 -5.15
C ASN A 75 -9.44 -0.68 -5.39
N SER A 76 -8.63 -1.49 -4.74
CA SER A 76 -8.65 -2.94 -4.81
C SER A 76 -8.21 -3.56 -3.48
N TYR A 77 -8.22 -4.88 -3.38
CA TYR A 77 -7.64 -5.56 -2.24
C TYR A 77 -6.12 -5.32 -2.14
N GLU A 78 -5.43 -5.39 -3.28
CA GLU A 78 -4.00 -5.12 -3.38
C GLU A 78 -3.66 -3.70 -2.93
N TYR A 79 -4.52 -2.72 -3.27
CA TYR A 79 -4.39 -1.35 -2.78
C TYR A 79 -4.41 -1.30 -1.24
N ALA A 80 -5.37 -1.99 -0.61
CA ALA A 80 -5.46 -2.04 0.85
C ALA A 80 -4.25 -2.75 1.48
N VAL A 81 -3.79 -3.86 0.90
CA VAL A 81 -2.59 -4.58 1.36
C VAL A 81 -1.35 -3.71 1.27
N ASN A 82 -1.11 -3.09 0.11
CA ASN A 82 0.09 -2.28 -0.10
C ASN A 82 0.08 -0.99 0.73
N THR A 83 -1.10 -0.39 1.00
CA THR A 83 -1.22 0.76 1.89
C THR A 83 -0.60 0.47 3.27
N PHE A 84 -0.94 -0.65 3.88
CA PHE A 84 -0.35 -1.05 5.16
C PHE A 84 1.05 -1.63 5.01
N GLY A 85 1.32 -2.37 3.94
CA GLY A 85 2.62 -2.98 3.66
C GLY A 85 3.75 -1.95 3.53
N VAL A 86 3.52 -0.87 2.78
CA VAL A 86 4.47 0.23 2.60
C VAL A 86 4.83 0.87 3.94
N VAL A 87 3.82 1.25 4.72
CA VAL A 87 4.04 1.92 6.02
C VAL A 87 4.69 0.97 7.02
N ALA A 88 4.24 -0.30 7.07
CA ALA A 88 4.81 -1.29 7.98
C ALA A 88 6.25 -1.68 7.61
N ALA A 89 6.65 -1.53 6.34
CA ALA A 89 8.04 -1.67 5.90
C ALA A 89 8.94 -0.48 6.29
N GLY A 90 8.35 0.61 6.79
CA GLY A 90 9.05 1.84 7.17
C GLY A 90 9.22 2.86 6.05
N ALA A 91 8.52 2.68 4.93
CA ALA A 91 8.51 3.59 3.79
C ALA A 91 7.42 4.67 3.93
N VAL A 92 7.51 5.68 3.09
CA VAL A 92 6.52 6.76 2.95
C VAL A 92 5.51 6.35 1.88
N LEU A 93 4.26 6.25 2.26
CA LEU A 93 3.15 5.99 1.34
C LEU A 93 2.78 7.27 0.59
N VAL A 94 2.74 7.22 -0.74
CA VAL A 94 2.28 8.33 -1.58
C VAL A 94 1.04 7.90 -2.35
N LEU A 95 -0.07 8.60 -2.14
CA LEU A 95 -1.33 8.29 -2.81
C LEU A 95 -1.53 9.22 -4.00
N LEU A 96 -1.56 8.65 -5.21
CA LEU A 96 -1.76 9.35 -6.46
C LEU A 96 -3.14 9.06 -7.04
N ASN A 97 -3.70 10.03 -7.75
CA ASN A 97 -5.00 9.88 -8.37
C ASN A 97 -4.82 9.52 -9.86
N GLN A 98 -5.17 8.31 -10.24
CA GLN A 98 -5.10 7.78 -11.61
C GLN A 98 -6.06 8.46 -12.61
N ARG A 99 -6.96 9.34 -12.13
CA ARG A 99 -7.88 10.09 -13.00
C ARG A 99 -7.33 11.43 -13.47
N LYS A 100 -6.12 11.79 -13.01
CA LYS A 100 -5.44 13.01 -13.44
C LYS A 100 -4.91 12.88 -14.86
N SER A 101 -4.70 14.04 -15.52
CA SER A 101 -3.95 14.09 -16.77
C SER A 101 -2.48 13.73 -16.54
N TRP A 102 -1.78 13.38 -17.62
CA TRP A 102 -0.32 13.14 -17.54
C TRP A 102 0.44 14.37 -17.02
N ASP A 103 0.06 15.56 -17.46
CA ASP A 103 0.73 16.80 -17.06
C ASP A 103 0.63 17.03 -15.54
N GLU A 104 -0.55 16.82 -14.95
CA GLU A 104 -0.75 16.92 -13.50
C GLU A 104 0.00 15.82 -12.75
N LEU A 105 -0.09 14.58 -13.24
CA LEU A 105 0.58 13.44 -12.61
C LEU A 105 2.09 13.55 -12.68
N SER A 106 2.65 13.94 -13.82
CA SER A 106 4.09 14.11 -14.00
C SER A 106 4.65 15.23 -13.13
N TYR A 107 3.89 16.31 -12.95
CA TYR A 107 4.24 17.37 -12.01
C TYR A 107 4.31 16.85 -10.56
N GLU A 108 3.29 16.09 -10.12
CA GLU A 108 3.27 15.50 -8.78
C GLU A 108 4.41 14.49 -8.58
N LEU A 109 4.66 13.63 -9.56
CA LEU A 109 5.78 12.68 -9.53
C LEU A 109 7.13 13.38 -9.48
N GLY A 110 7.28 14.51 -10.19
CA GLY A 110 8.49 15.33 -10.14
C GLY A 110 8.71 15.97 -8.77
N LEU A 111 7.65 16.33 -8.05
CA LEU A 111 7.77 16.86 -6.67
C LEU A 111 8.07 15.74 -5.66
N VAL A 112 7.49 14.55 -5.87
CA VAL A 112 7.67 13.42 -4.97
C VAL A 112 9.05 12.80 -5.13
N GLU A 113 9.55 12.67 -6.36
CA GLU A 113 10.75 11.88 -6.68
C GLU A 113 10.65 10.46 -6.10
N PRO A 114 9.75 9.62 -6.65
CA PRO A 114 9.44 8.31 -6.08
C PRO A 114 10.58 7.31 -6.22
N ASP A 115 10.72 6.42 -5.24
CA ASP A 115 11.64 5.27 -5.28
C ASP A 115 10.98 4.03 -5.92
N ALA A 116 9.66 3.95 -5.90
CA ALA A 116 8.87 2.97 -6.64
C ALA A 116 7.44 3.49 -6.90
N ILE A 117 6.84 3.01 -7.98
CA ILE A 117 5.45 3.29 -8.34
C ILE A 117 4.74 1.94 -8.58
N LEU A 118 3.73 1.67 -7.78
CA LEU A 118 2.91 0.48 -7.93
C LEU A 118 1.71 0.76 -8.82
N THR A 119 1.52 -0.10 -9.83
CA THR A 119 0.40 -0.02 -10.80
C THR A 119 -0.33 -1.36 -10.89
N ASP A 120 -1.61 -1.32 -11.24
CA ASP A 120 -2.43 -2.50 -11.47
C ASP A 120 -2.39 -3.00 -12.93
N GLY A 121 -1.68 -2.29 -13.79
CA GLY A 121 -1.59 -2.61 -15.23
C GLY A 121 -2.78 -2.15 -16.06
N ASP A 122 -3.78 -1.51 -15.47
CA ASP A 122 -4.89 -0.91 -16.20
C ASP A 122 -4.42 0.24 -17.10
N ASP A 123 -5.13 0.46 -18.19
CA ASP A 123 -4.86 1.59 -19.08
C ASP A 123 -5.54 2.86 -18.56
N TYR A 124 -4.71 3.84 -18.20
CA TYR A 124 -5.14 5.16 -17.73
C TYR A 124 -4.93 6.26 -18.77
N GLY A 125 -4.55 5.90 -20.02
CA GLY A 125 -4.33 6.83 -21.12
C GLY A 125 -2.98 7.54 -21.10
N PHE A 126 -2.11 7.24 -20.14
CA PHE A 126 -0.74 7.79 -20.01
C PHE A 126 0.32 6.70 -19.74
N ASN A 127 -0.03 5.43 -19.92
CA ASN A 127 0.87 4.32 -19.57
C ASN A 127 2.19 4.35 -20.33
N ASP A 128 2.20 4.75 -21.59
CA ASP A 128 3.43 4.86 -22.37
C ASP A 128 4.35 5.97 -21.84
N GLN A 129 3.79 7.13 -21.48
CA GLN A 129 4.55 8.22 -20.87
C GLN A 129 5.10 7.82 -19.49
N LEU A 130 4.28 7.18 -18.67
CA LEU A 130 4.67 6.67 -17.36
C LEU A 130 5.81 5.67 -17.48
N LYS A 131 5.71 4.71 -18.41
CA LYS A 131 6.74 3.72 -18.67
C LYS A 131 8.02 4.34 -19.22
N ALA A 132 7.92 5.32 -20.11
CA ALA A 132 9.08 6.01 -20.66
C ALA A 132 9.85 6.80 -19.59
N ALA A 133 9.13 7.44 -18.64
CA ALA A 133 9.74 8.29 -17.62
C ALA A 133 10.19 7.51 -16.36
N TYR A 134 9.48 6.43 -15.97
CA TYR A 134 9.64 5.76 -14.68
C TYR A 134 9.72 4.22 -14.78
N GLY A 135 9.94 3.66 -15.98
CA GLY A 135 9.88 2.21 -16.23
C GLY A 135 10.71 1.37 -15.27
N ASP A 136 11.89 1.84 -14.87
CA ASP A 136 12.81 1.11 -13.98
C ASP A 136 12.27 0.96 -12.55
N ILE A 137 11.38 1.85 -12.12
CA ILE A 137 10.81 1.85 -10.77
C ILE A 137 9.33 1.45 -10.72
N LEU A 138 8.74 1.10 -11.88
CA LEU A 138 7.39 0.54 -11.92
C LEU A 138 7.37 -0.86 -11.32
N ARG A 139 6.36 -1.14 -10.51
CA ARG A 139 6.16 -2.42 -9.84
C ARG A 139 4.69 -2.84 -9.92
N PRO A 140 4.40 -4.15 -10.02
CA PRO A 140 3.03 -4.64 -10.00
C PRO A 140 2.44 -4.58 -8.58
N MET A 141 1.16 -4.22 -8.48
CA MET A 141 0.42 -4.16 -7.22
C MET A 141 0.33 -5.51 -6.51
N ASP A 142 0.31 -6.61 -7.25
CA ASP A 142 0.21 -7.98 -6.75
C ASP A 142 1.57 -8.65 -6.50
N GLY A 143 2.68 -7.94 -6.72
CA GLY A 143 4.04 -8.45 -6.60
C GLY A 143 4.35 -9.11 -5.25
N PHE A 144 3.66 -8.72 -4.19
CA PHE A 144 3.81 -9.31 -2.86
C PHE A 144 3.35 -10.78 -2.78
N ARG A 145 2.47 -11.24 -3.68
CA ARG A 145 1.86 -12.57 -3.60
C ARG A 145 2.85 -13.73 -3.70
N SER A 146 4.02 -13.50 -4.28
CA SER A 146 5.11 -14.49 -4.43
C SER A 146 6.10 -14.51 -3.25
N TYR A 147 5.85 -13.70 -2.21
CA TYR A 147 6.75 -13.59 -1.06
C TYR A 147 6.17 -14.28 0.18
N GLU A 148 7.06 -14.78 1.05
CA GLU A 148 6.67 -15.30 2.35
C GLU A 148 6.39 -14.14 3.33
N PRO A 149 5.52 -14.33 4.34
CA PRO A 149 5.23 -13.31 5.33
C PRO A 149 6.46 -12.96 6.18
N ALA A 150 6.83 -11.67 6.23
CA ALA A 150 7.90 -11.17 7.08
C ALA A 150 7.44 -11.02 8.54
N GLN A 151 8.40 -11.04 9.46
CA GLN A 151 8.16 -10.52 10.81
C GLN A 151 8.09 -8.99 10.77
N LEU A 152 7.06 -8.43 11.38
CA LEU A 152 6.95 -6.99 11.52
C LEU A 152 7.86 -6.51 12.66
N THR A 153 8.56 -5.41 12.43
CA THR A 153 9.37 -4.77 13.44
C THR A 153 8.66 -3.54 13.99
N ARG A 154 8.53 -3.45 15.32
CA ARG A 154 7.96 -2.27 15.96
C ARG A 154 8.97 -1.12 15.84
N CYS A 155 8.63 -0.10 15.07
CA CYS A 155 9.37 1.14 15.00
C CYS A 155 8.48 2.25 15.56
N ILE A 156 8.98 3.00 16.55
CA ILE A 156 8.31 4.18 17.09
C ILE A 156 9.21 5.36 16.74
N ASP A 157 8.83 6.04 15.68
CA ASP A 157 9.44 7.29 15.26
C ASP A 157 8.29 8.25 14.94
N HIS A 158 7.94 9.08 15.91
CA HIS A 158 6.79 9.99 15.79
C HIS A 158 7.05 11.13 14.82
N GLU A 159 8.30 11.37 14.43
CA GLU A 159 8.69 12.38 13.44
C GLU A 159 8.79 11.82 12.02
N ALA A 160 8.70 10.48 11.86
CA ALA A 160 8.77 9.86 10.54
C ALA A 160 7.55 10.23 9.69
N LEU A 161 7.81 10.66 8.45
CA LEU A 161 6.76 10.87 7.46
C LEU A 161 6.13 9.51 7.10
N MET A 162 4.82 9.40 7.23
CA MET A 162 4.08 8.16 6.96
C MET A 162 3.36 8.20 5.62
N VAL A 163 2.69 9.31 5.32
CA VAL A 163 1.83 9.44 4.13
C VAL A 163 1.98 10.82 3.51
N LEU A 164 2.10 10.85 2.18
CA LEU A 164 1.95 12.04 1.35
C LEU A 164 0.67 11.94 0.52
N MET A 165 -0.10 13.01 0.49
CA MET A 165 -1.31 13.11 -0.32
C MET A 165 -1.35 14.47 -1.01
N PHE A 166 -1.76 14.47 -2.28
CA PHE A 166 -2.04 15.70 -3.01
C PHE A 166 -3.51 16.06 -2.86
N THR A 167 -3.77 17.30 -2.51
CA THR A 167 -5.13 17.86 -2.52
C THR A 167 -5.38 18.55 -3.86
N SER A 168 -6.64 18.49 -4.36
CA SER A 168 -7.03 19.38 -5.46
C SER A 168 -6.88 20.80 -4.97
N GLY A 169 -5.90 21.54 -5.47
CA GLY A 169 -5.74 22.96 -5.17
C GLY A 169 -7.03 23.70 -5.49
N THR A 170 -7.50 24.48 -4.56
CA THR A 170 -8.58 25.47 -4.77
C THR A 170 -8.02 26.71 -5.42
#